data_dee917e3e649592228ebfd5ec8906e4f
#
_entry.id   dee917e3e649592228ebfd5ec8906e4f
#
_cell.length_a   1.000
_cell.length_b   1.000
_cell.length_c   1.000
_cell.angle_alpha   90.00
_cell.angle_beta   90.00
_cell.angle_gamma   90.00
#
_symmetry.space_group_name_H-M   'P 1'
#
loop_
_entity.id
_entity.type
_entity.pdbx_description
1 polymer ?
#
loop_
_entity_poly.entity_id
_entity_poly.type
_entity_poly.pdbx_seq_one_letter_code
_entity_poly.pdbx_strand_id
1 'polypeptide(L)'
;MQLGWIDFSKEYRQKAFDVINLLSEQGAVDELGIGVIRDAFANYFFPGTSTIQTRAKYFLIVPYMLREAVDGRYGKDANRVLRAIDSAEKDCGIRLLEADPKAEGVIGSRVLPKGWVARKPSDIYWNGIRTFGIFCDYGLSIPEYVSLAVKLKEQKSVSRLGNRNDDAEENDKDDSDAGDIGNIRFWNLPIYHDDWRDNLTIELTQEEAFYLDKQIQKSTKGSLLEYVLKNHIDLNEYDDFASLTAELSEKVSEKLAYMMKLACDFNNLVYMARVRYNVMLSEDENTYANDEWSRLLPDIRHNATVDLDAVFGELQLINPRAKSFLSGIQTAFMASDIDMADELIRKRERSLKGAARAKLSRTKEFDHSKWVGGGMLDYRFSNARRIVNDIYAGEVNADV
;
A
#
# COMPACT_ATOMS: atom_id res chain seq x y z
N MET A 1 18.86 -32.89 18.06
CA MET A 1 18.17 -32.47 16.82
C MET A 1 18.50 -30.99 16.63
N GLN A 2 19.48 -30.66 15.75
CA GLN A 2 19.84 -29.28 15.46
C GLN A 2 18.78 -28.71 14.49
N LEU A 3 17.98 -27.76 14.97
CA LEU A 3 17.15 -26.91 14.12
C LEU A 3 18.08 -25.92 13.44
N GLY A 4 18.45 -26.20 12.19
CA GLY A 4 19.14 -25.25 11.34
C GLY A 4 18.19 -24.11 11.00
N TRP A 5 18.53 -22.88 11.33
CA TRP A 5 17.91 -21.69 10.79
C TRP A 5 18.21 -21.66 9.30
N ILE A 6 17.18 -21.81 8.46
CA ILE A 6 17.32 -21.52 7.03
C ILE A 6 17.27 -20.01 6.93
N ASP A 7 18.43 -19.39 6.82
CA ASP A 7 18.56 -17.97 6.50
C ASP A 7 18.17 -17.79 5.03
N PHE A 8 16.93 -17.41 4.78
CA PHE A 8 16.49 -17.00 3.45
C PHE A 8 17.20 -15.69 3.14
N SER A 9 18.26 -15.76 2.34
CA SER A 9 18.92 -14.57 1.81
C SER A 9 17.88 -13.68 1.11
N LYS A 10 18.14 -12.37 1.06
CA LYS A 10 17.27 -11.42 0.32
C LYS A 10 16.97 -11.90 -1.09
N GLU A 11 17.95 -12.54 -1.76
CA GLU A 11 17.81 -13.12 -3.09
C GLU A 11 16.84 -14.31 -3.16
N TYR A 12 16.87 -15.22 -2.19
CA TYR A 12 15.92 -16.35 -2.16
C TYR A 12 14.51 -15.87 -1.82
N ARG A 13 14.37 -14.87 -0.96
CA ARG A 13 13.08 -14.25 -0.67
C ARG A 13 12.53 -13.57 -1.93
N GLN A 14 13.37 -12.83 -2.66
CA GLN A 14 12.99 -12.20 -3.92
C GLN A 14 12.58 -13.25 -4.97
N LYS A 15 13.36 -14.31 -5.15
CA LYS A 15 13.00 -15.42 -6.05
C LYS A 15 11.68 -16.09 -5.68
N ALA A 16 11.41 -16.26 -4.38
CA ALA A 16 10.13 -16.80 -3.92
C ALA A 16 8.97 -15.84 -4.23
N PHE A 17 9.16 -14.54 -4.05
CA PHE A 17 8.17 -13.52 -4.45
C PHE A 17 7.97 -13.49 -5.97
N ASP A 18 9.01 -13.66 -6.76
CA ASP A 18 8.93 -13.70 -8.22
C ASP A 18 8.14 -14.92 -8.69
N VAL A 19 8.34 -16.08 -8.06
CA VAL A 19 7.54 -17.30 -8.33
C VAL A 19 6.09 -17.12 -7.89
N ILE A 20 5.84 -16.52 -6.73
CA ILE A 20 4.49 -16.19 -6.25
C ILE A 20 3.81 -15.20 -7.20
N ASN A 21 4.52 -14.18 -7.67
CA ASN A 21 4.01 -13.21 -8.65
C ASN A 21 3.69 -13.87 -10.00
N LEU A 22 4.54 -14.78 -10.48
CA LEU A 22 4.28 -15.59 -11.67
C LEU A 22 3.03 -16.48 -11.54
N LEU A 23 2.82 -17.04 -10.35
CA LEU A 23 1.62 -17.83 -10.04
C LEU A 23 0.38 -16.96 -9.84
N SER A 24 0.53 -15.76 -9.31
CA SER A 24 -0.58 -14.81 -9.08
C SER A 24 -1.11 -14.15 -10.37
N GLU A 25 -0.37 -14.20 -11.48
CA GLU A 25 -0.89 -13.76 -12.78
C GLU A 25 -2.11 -14.57 -13.23
N GLN A 26 -2.18 -15.85 -12.87
CA GLN A 26 -3.37 -16.67 -13.16
C GLN A 26 -4.49 -16.32 -12.18
N GLY A 27 -5.49 -15.58 -12.67
CA GLY A 27 -6.65 -15.13 -11.91
C GLY A 27 -6.62 -13.66 -11.51
N ALA A 28 -5.66 -12.90 -12.02
CA ALA A 28 -5.60 -11.46 -11.81
C ALA A 28 -6.94 -10.78 -12.15
N VAL A 29 -7.36 -9.85 -11.29
CA VAL A 29 -8.55 -9.03 -11.51
C VAL A 29 -8.33 -8.08 -12.69
N ASP A 30 -7.08 -7.66 -12.93
CA ASP A 30 -6.65 -6.80 -14.03
C ASP A 30 -6.70 -7.56 -15.38
N GLU A 31 -7.41 -7.00 -16.35
CA GLU A 31 -7.60 -7.59 -17.67
C GLU A 31 -6.30 -7.79 -18.46
N LEU A 32 -5.32 -6.91 -18.28
CA LEU A 32 -4.03 -6.93 -18.99
C LEU A 32 -2.87 -7.45 -18.12
N GLY A 33 -3.10 -7.66 -16.82
CA GLY A 33 -2.09 -8.20 -15.90
C GLY A 33 -0.88 -7.28 -15.68
N ILE A 34 -1.10 -5.99 -15.58
CA ILE A 34 -0.04 -4.98 -15.37
C ILE A 34 0.08 -4.54 -13.90
N GLY A 35 -0.75 -5.10 -13.02
CA GLY A 35 -0.85 -4.68 -11.62
C GLY A 35 0.49 -4.68 -10.89
N VAL A 36 1.36 -5.68 -11.14
CA VAL A 36 2.69 -5.78 -10.52
C VAL A 36 3.57 -4.58 -10.91
N ILE A 37 3.54 -4.14 -12.17
CA ILE A 37 4.35 -3.00 -12.65
C ILE A 37 3.81 -1.71 -12.06
N ARG A 38 2.47 -1.54 -12.07
CA ARG A 38 1.80 -0.40 -11.42
C ARG A 38 2.19 -0.30 -9.95
N ASP A 39 2.14 -1.41 -9.22
CA ASP A 39 2.43 -1.43 -7.78
C ASP A 39 3.92 -1.20 -7.50
N ALA A 40 4.81 -1.62 -8.39
CA ALA A 40 6.24 -1.33 -8.29
C ALA A 40 6.52 0.18 -8.43
N PHE A 41 5.95 0.85 -9.44
CA PHE A 41 6.01 2.31 -9.56
C PHE A 41 5.40 3.01 -8.34
N ALA A 42 4.23 2.55 -7.89
CA ALA A 42 3.57 3.11 -6.72
C ALA A 42 4.43 2.97 -5.45
N ASN A 43 5.11 1.84 -5.27
CA ASN A 43 6.05 1.64 -4.16
C ASN A 43 7.32 2.49 -4.29
N TYR A 44 7.75 2.81 -5.51
CA TYR A 44 8.87 3.70 -5.75
C TYR A 44 8.53 5.16 -5.37
N PHE A 45 7.35 5.66 -5.78
CA PHE A 45 6.95 7.04 -5.54
C PHE A 45 6.36 7.26 -4.14
N PHE A 46 5.49 6.36 -3.70
CA PHE A 46 4.71 6.47 -2.46
C PHE A 46 4.84 5.19 -1.63
N PRO A 47 6.08 4.84 -1.20
CA PRO A 47 6.30 3.64 -0.40
C PRO A 47 5.45 3.67 0.88
N GLY A 48 5.00 2.49 1.33
CA GLY A 48 4.16 2.36 2.52
C GLY A 48 2.68 2.68 2.34
N THR A 49 2.30 3.29 1.20
CA THR A 49 0.89 3.52 0.87
C THR A 49 0.23 2.30 0.22
N SER A 50 -1.09 2.24 0.26
CA SER A 50 -1.89 1.24 -0.47
C SER A 50 -3.24 1.80 -0.90
N THR A 51 -3.86 1.19 -1.92
CA THR A 51 -5.16 1.63 -2.48
C THR A 51 -6.33 1.52 -1.50
N ILE A 52 -6.16 0.81 -0.39
CA ILE A 52 -7.21 0.56 0.61
C ILE A 52 -7.00 1.33 1.91
N GLN A 53 -5.89 2.04 2.06
CA GLN A 53 -5.68 2.97 3.17
C GLN A 53 -6.59 4.18 3.01
N THR A 54 -7.14 4.65 4.14
CA THR A 54 -8.14 5.72 4.15
C THR A 54 -7.65 6.99 4.85
N ARG A 55 -7.08 6.88 6.05
CA ARG A 55 -6.68 8.01 6.90
C ARG A 55 -5.34 7.76 7.56
N ALA A 56 -4.55 8.81 7.76
CA ALA A 56 -3.21 8.70 8.36
C ALA A 56 -3.25 8.27 9.83
N LYS A 57 -4.29 8.59 10.57
CA LYS A 57 -4.46 8.22 11.99
C LYS A 57 -4.30 6.73 12.26
N TYR A 58 -4.64 5.87 11.32
CA TYR A 58 -4.49 4.43 11.49
C TYR A 58 -3.03 3.97 11.59
N PHE A 59 -2.06 4.76 11.13
CA PHE A 59 -0.64 4.48 11.37
C PHE A 59 -0.24 4.59 12.85
N LEU A 60 -1.10 5.15 13.69
CA LEU A 60 -0.94 5.25 15.15
C LEU A 60 -1.92 4.36 15.91
N ILE A 61 -3.21 4.36 15.54
CA ILE A 61 -4.24 3.50 16.16
C ILE A 61 -3.80 2.03 16.16
N VAL A 62 -3.34 1.53 15.01
CA VAL A 62 -2.97 0.10 14.88
C VAL A 62 -1.80 -0.25 15.79
N PRO A 63 -0.65 0.47 15.79
CA PRO A 63 0.44 0.22 16.73
C PRO A 63 0.06 0.33 18.21
N TYR A 64 -0.71 1.37 18.59
CA TYR A 64 -1.14 1.54 19.97
C TYR A 64 -1.96 0.36 20.45
N MET A 65 -2.93 -0.05 19.64
CA MET A 65 -3.79 -1.19 19.94
C MET A 65 -3.01 -2.52 20.01
N LEU A 66 -2.08 -2.76 19.07
CA LEU A 66 -1.25 -3.96 19.05
C LEU A 66 -0.35 -4.03 20.30
N ARG A 67 0.25 -2.92 20.68
CA ARG A 67 1.09 -2.80 21.88
C ARG A 67 0.26 -3.06 23.14
N GLU A 68 -0.87 -2.38 23.29
CA GLU A 68 -1.78 -2.54 24.43
C GLU A 68 -2.29 -3.97 24.58
N ALA A 69 -2.66 -4.62 23.47
CA ALA A 69 -3.14 -6.00 23.50
C ALA A 69 -2.06 -6.98 23.98
N VAL A 70 -0.81 -6.78 23.57
CA VAL A 70 0.34 -7.55 24.06
C VAL A 70 0.61 -7.23 25.52
N ASP A 71 0.51 -5.97 25.96
CA ASP A 71 0.80 -5.55 27.34
C ASP A 71 -0.33 -5.90 28.32
N GLY A 72 -1.54 -6.10 27.84
CA GLY A 72 -2.72 -6.40 28.62
C GLY A 72 -2.72 -7.79 29.29
N ARG A 73 -3.81 -8.06 30.01
CA ARG A 73 -4.00 -9.28 30.83
C ARG A 73 -3.92 -10.59 30.04
N TYR A 74 -4.11 -10.59 28.73
CA TYR A 74 -4.03 -11.76 27.87
C TYR A 74 -2.62 -12.01 27.32
N GLY A 75 -1.65 -11.20 27.66
CA GLY A 75 -0.29 -11.23 27.14
C GLY A 75 0.52 -12.50 27.39
N LYS A 76 -0.08 -13.53 28.02
CA LYS A 76 0.51 -14.88 28.19
C LYS A 76 0.01 -15.92 27.18
N ASP A 77 -0.94 -15.58 26.30
CA ASP A 77 -1.53 -16.47 25.34
C ASP A 77 -1.70 -15.75 23.99
N ALA A 78 -0.85 -16.07 23.03
CA ALA A 78 -0.83 -15.42 21.71
C ALA A 78 -2.19 -15.48 20.99
N ASN A 79 -2.92 -16.60 21.09
CA ASN A 79 -4.24 -16.73 20.45
C ASN A 79 -5.30 -15.85 21.11
N ARG A 80 -5.20 -15.65 22.43
CA ARG A 80 -6.09 -14.71 23.15
C ARG A 80 -5.75 -13.28 22.82
N VAL A 81 -4.45 -12.94 22.70
CA VAL A 81 -4.01 -11.61 22.26
C VAL A 81 -4.53 -11.31 20.86
N LEU A 82 -4.42 -12.23 19.90
CA LEU A 82 -4.93 -12.03 18.53
C LEU A 82 -6.46 -11.80 18.50
N ARG A 83 -7.22 -12.52 19.34
CA ARG A 83 -8.68 -12.27 19.48
C ARG A 83 -8.98 -10.93 20.15
N ALA A 84 -8.16 -10.53 21.12
CA ALA A 84 -8.29 -9.22 21.77
C ALA A 84 -8.02 -8.07 20.79
N ILE A 85 -7.04 -8.23 19.90
CA ILE A 85 -6.75 -7.28 18.81
C ILE A 85 -7.99 -7.11 17.91
N ASP A 86 -8.61 -8.20 17.48
CA ASP A 86 -9.81 -8.17 16.64
C ASP A 86 -10.97 -7.39 17.29
N SER A 87 -11.18 -7.63 18.56
CA SER A 87 -12.19 -6.91 19.34
C SER A 87 -11.85 -5.42 19.52
N ALA A 88 -10.56 -5.13 19.74
CA ALA A 88 -10.08 -3.76 19.94
C ALA A 88 -10.17 -2.93 18.66
N GLU A 89 -9.90 -3.51 17.48
CA GLU A 89 -10.07 -2.83 16.19
C GLU A 89 -11.52 -2.41 15.95
N LYS A 90 -12.46 -3.31 16.25
CA LYS A 90 -13.89 -3.02 16.17
C LYS A 90 -14.31 -1.91 17.14
N ASP A 91 -13.82 -1.97 18.39
CA ASP A 91 -14.09 -0.96 19.42
C ASP A 91 -13.57 0.42 19.00
N CYS A 92 -12.33 0.50 18.49
CA CYS A 92 -11.79 1.76 17.93
C CYS A 92 -12.67 2.32 16.81
N GLY A 93 -13.15 1.47 15.90
CA GLY A 93 -14.03 1.92 14.83
C GLY A 93 -15.37 2.47 15.36
N ILE A 94 -15.93 1.86 16.41
CA ILE A 94 -17.16 2.35 17.08
C ILE A 94 -16.91 3.70 17.74
N ARG A 95 -15.82 3.85 18.53
CA ARG A 95 -15.47 5.11 19.20
C ARG A 95 -15.24 6.25 18.23
N LEU A 96 -14.57 5.99 17.11
CA LEU A 96 -14.38 6.99 16.05
C LEU A 96 -15.72 7.51 15.50
N LEU A 97 -16.71 6.63 15.33
CA LEU A 97 -18.06 7.01 14.86
C LEU A 97 -18.93 7.61 15.96
N GLU A 98 -18.67 7.32 17.24
CA GLU A 98 -19.30 7.98 18.38
C GLU A 98 -18.77 9.40 18.54
N ALA A 99 -17.49 9.63 18.33
CA ALA A 99 -16.87 10.96 18.37
C ALA A 99 -17.34 11.84 17.20
N ASP A 100 -17.39 11.30 15.99
CA ASP A 100 -17.99 11.96 14.84
C ASP A 100 -18.73 10.95 13.93
N PRO A 101 -20.07 10.90 13.98
CA PRO A 101 -20.87 10.01 13.13
C PRO A 101 -20.74 10.26 11.62
N LYS A 102 -20.17 11.39 11.23
CA LYS A 102 -19.93 11.75 9.83
C LYS A 102 -18.48 11.60 9.42
N ALA A 103 -17.61 11.11 10.31
CA ALA A 103 -16.19 10.94 10.02
C ALA A 103 -15.96 10.11 8.77
N GLU A 104 -15.30 10.70 7.78
CA GLU A 104 -14.96 10.02 6.54
C GLU A 104 -13.72 9.15 6.71
N GLY A 105 -13.72 8.01 6.04
CA GLY A 105 -12.57 7.10 6.01
C GLY A 105 -12.45 6.16 7.22
N VAL A 106 -13.42 6.14 8.14
CA VAL A 106 -13.48 5.14 9.21
C VAL A 106 -13.73 3.75 8.61
N ILE A 107 -12.76 2.84 8.82
CA ILE A 107 -12.84 1.47 8.31
C ILE A 107 -14.00 0.75 9.01
N GLY A 108 -14.90 0.18 8.19
CA GLY A 108 -16.06 -0.54 8.68
C GLY A 108 -17.28 0.34 8.99
N SER A 109 -17.23 1.65 8.76
CA SER A 109 -18.34 2.60 9.05
C SER A 109 -19.71 2.14 8.51
N ARG A 110 -19.75 1.45 7.37
CA ARG A 110 -21.00 0.98 6.75
C ARG A 110 -21.64 -0.22 7.44
N VAL A 111 -20.91 -0.96 8.27
CA VAL A 111 -21.36 -2.19 8.92
C VAL A 111 -21.36 -2.11 10.44
N LEU A 112 -20.60 -1.17 11.01
CA LEU A 112 -20.58 -0.91 12.45
C LEU A 112 -21.91 -0.33 12.94
N PRO A 113 -22.31 -0.59 14.18
CA PRO A 113 -21.70 -1.52 15.17
C PRO A 113 -22.12 -2.99 14.98
N LYS A 114 -23.10 -3.25 14.08
CA LYS A 114 -23.76 -4.56 13.91
C LYS A 114 -22.85 -5.65 13.36
N GLY A 115 -21.89 -5.28 12.50
CA GLY A 115 -20.95 -6.18 11.84
C GLY A 115 -19.49 -5.77 12.02
N TRP A 116 -18.61 -6.46 11.31
CA TRP A 116 -17.21 -6.09 11.16
C TRP A 116 -16.71 -6.44 9.75
N VAL A 117 -15.64 -5.82 9.33
CA VAL A 117 -15.04 -6.01 8.01
C VAL A 117 -14.14 -7.25 7.96
N ALA A 118 -14.07 -7.91 6.81
CA ALA A 118 -13.16 -9.02 6.61
C ALA A 118 -11.69 -8.55 6.56
N ARG A 119 -11.42 -7.37 5.98
CA ARG A 119 -10.09 -6.77 5.89
C ARG A 119 -9.98 -5.65 6.92
N LYS A 120 -9.23 -5.90 7.98
CA LYS A 120 -9.16 -5.07 9.18
C LYS A 120 -8.13 -3.94 9.04
N PRO A 121 -8.19 -2.90 9.89
CA PRO A 121 -7.18 -1.85 9.92
C PRO A 121 -5.74 -2.38 9.99
N SER A 122 -5.46 -3.35 10.86
CA SER A 122 -4.14 -3.95 10.99
C SER A 122 -3.66 -4.61 9.69
N ASP A 123 -4.53 -5.34 8.98
CA ASP A 123 -4.19 -5.94 7.69
C ASP A 123 -3.89 -4.89 6.61
N ILE A 124 -4.62 -3.77 6.65
CA ILE A 124 -4.51 -2.68 5.67
C ILE A 124 -3.23 -1.86 5.89
N TYR A 125 -2.86 -1.61 7.15
CA TYR A 125 -1.80 -0.67 7.49
C TYR A 125 -0.47 -1.32 7.84
N TRP A 126 -0.43 -2.64 8.10
CA TRP A 126 0.77 -3.33 8.57
C TRP A 126 2.00 -3.11 7.68
N ASN A 127 1.83 -3.23 6.36
CA ASN A 127 2.94 -2.99 5.45
C ASN A 127 3.45 -1.55 5.51
N GLY A 128 2.56 -0.57 5.57
CA GLY A 128 2.92 0.85 5.71
C GLY A 128 3.60 1.15 7.05
N ILE A 129 3.09 0.60 8.15
CA ILE A 129 3.68 0.72 9.49
C ILE A 129 5.13 0.22 9.50
N ARG A 130 5.41 -0.90 8.82
CA ARG A 130 6.76 -1.43 8.66
C ARG A 130 7.63 -0.57 7.76
N THR A 131 7.09 -0.16 6.60
CA THR A 131 7.81 0.67 5.63
C THR A 131 8.20 2.02 6.21
N PHE A 132 7.34 2.62 7.03
CA PHE A 132 7.61 3.87 7.71
C PHE A 132 8.51 3.71 8.95
N GLY A 133 8.91 2.47 9.29
CA GLY A 133 9.77 2.21 10.43
C GLY A 133 9.10 2.52 11.79
N ILE A 134 7.77 2.56 11.82
CA ILE A 134 6.97 2.65 13.05
C ILE A 134 7.06 1.34 13.81
N PHE A 135 6.99 0.21 13.09
CA PHE A 135 7.41 -1.10 13.58
C PHE A 135 8.85 -1.35 13.14
N CYS A 136 9.73 -1.68 14.09
CA CYS A 136 11.10 -2.05 13.80
C CYS A 136 11.10 -3.35 13.00
N ASP A 137 11.51 -3.28 11.73
CA ASP A 137 11.33 -4.37 10.77
C ASP A 137 12.24 -5.57 11.06
N TYR A 138 11.68 -6.55 11.73
CA TYR A 138 12.28 -7.87 11.91
C TYR A 138 11.74 -8.91 10.91
N GLY A 139 11.06 -8.48 9.86
CA GLY A 139 10.40 -9.36 8.88
C GLY A 139 9.15 -10.07 9.41
N LEU A 140 8.62 -9.67 10.57
CA LEU A 140 7.53 -10.35 11.24
C LEU A 140 6.15 -9.96 10.69
N SER A 141 5.26 -10.93 10.58
CA SER A 141 3.82 -10.71 10.50
C SER A 141 3.24 -10.38 11.88
N ILE A 142 2.01 -9.88 11.95
CA ILE A 142 1.34 -9.60 13.22
C ILE A 142 1.27 -10.85 14.13
N PRO A 143 0.87 -12.05 13.63
CA PRO A 143 0.88 -13.25 14.46
C PRO A 143 2.27 -13.64 14.98
N GLU A 144 3.31 -13.48 14.16
CA GLU A 144 4.70 -13.75 14.55
C GLU A 144 5.18 -12.75 15.60
N TYR A 145 4.90 -11.45 15.41
CA TYR A 145 5.16 -10.42 16.42
C TYR A 145 4.49 -10.76 17.74
N VAL A 146 3.19 -11.03 17.75
CA VAL A 146 2.43 -11.37 18.97
C VAL A 146 3.03 -12.60 19.66
N SER A 147 3.33 -13.65 18.89
CA SER A 147 3.91 -14.88 19.43
C SER A 147 5.29 -14.65 20.04
N LEU A 148 6.14 -13.85 19.42
CA LEU A 148 7.46 -13.50 19.90
C LEU A 148 7.38 -12.63 21.17
N ALA A 149 6.53 -11.59 21.13
CA ALA A 149 6.36 -10.68 22.26
C ALA A 149 5.83 -11.39 23.51
N VAL A 150 4.86 -12.30 23.36
CA VAL A 150 4.35 -13.14 24.46
C VAL A 150 5.47 -14.00 25.07
N LYS A 151 6.26 -14.69 24.25
CA LYS A 151 7.38 -15.54 24.72
C LYS A 151 8.43 -14.72 25.46
N LEU A 152 8.79 -13.53 24.97
CA LEU A 152 9.77 -12.67 25.63
C LEU A 152 9.27 -12.19 26.99
N LYS A 153 7.97 -11.88 27.13
CA LYS A 153 7.36 -11.54 28.41
C LYS A 153 7.38 -12.68 29.40
N GLU A 154 7.09 -13.90 28.97
CA GLU A 154 7.19 -15.08 29.82
C GLU A 154 8.61 -15.29 30.32
N GLN A 155 9.62 -15.17 29.47
CA GLN A 155 11.03 -15.28 29.85
C GLN A 155 11.43 -14.23 30.87
N LYS A 156 11.04 -12.96 30.70
CA LYS A 156 11.30 -11.89 31.68
C LYS A 156 10.65 -12.18 33.04
N SER A 157 9.40 -12.65 33.02
CA SER A 157 8.71 -12.97 34.30
C SER A 157 9.40 -14.11 35.06
N VAL A 158 9.89 -15.13 34.34
CA VAL A 158 10.65 -16.24 34.93
C VAL A 158 11.98 -15.77 35.48
N SER A 159 12.75 -14.93 34.77
CA SER A 159 14.04 -14.37 35.23
C SER A 159 13.86 -13.49 36.45
N ARG A 160 12.80 -12.69 36.53
CA ARG A 160 12.51 -11.88 37.77
C ARG A 160 12.13 -12.74 38.96
N LEU A 161 11.50 -13.89 38.75
CA LEU A 161 11.22 -14.84 39.84
C LEU A 161 12.44 -15.58 40.33
N GLY A 162 13.42 -15.85 39.46
CA GLY A 162 14.69 -16.51 39.80
C GLY A 162 15.66 -15.62 40.56
N ASN A 163 15.60 -14.30 40.40
CA ASN A 163 16.51 -13.34 41.06
C ASN A 163 15.98 -12.79 42.41
N ARG A 164 14.89 -13.32 42.94
CA ARG A 164 14.30 -12.86 44.22
C ARG A 164 15.06 -13.32 45.49
N ASN A 165 16.24 -13.84 45.35
CA ASN A 165 17.02 -14.36 46.48
C ASN A 165 18.22 -13.50 46.93
N ASP A 166 18.41 -12.29 46.42
CA ASP A 166 19.42 -11.38 46.96
C ASP A 166 18.87 -9.95 47.07
N ASP A 167 19.00 -9.41 48.26
CA ASP A 167 18.63 -8.06 48.69
C ASP A 167 19.25 -7.00 47.79
N ALA A 168 18.41 -6.33 46.98
CA ALA A 168 18.78 -5.09 46.33
C ALA A 168 17.58 -4.15 46.33
N GLU A 169 17.77 -3.00 46.95
CA GLU A 169 16.86 -1.89 47.12
C GLU A 169 16.13 -1.51 45.79
N GLU A 170 14.82 -1.36 45.90
CA GLU A 170 13.94 -0.78 44.92
C GLU A 170 14.40 0.65 44.57
N ASN A 171 15.11 0.79 43.46
CA ASN A 171 15.16 2.06 42.75
C ASN A 171 14.05 1.98 41.66
N ASP A 172 12.87 2.44 42.02
CA ASP A 172 11.79 2.82 41.14
C ASP A 172 12.30 3.95 40.21
N LYS A 173 12.94 3.57 39.12
CA LYS A 173 13.06 4.45 37.95
C LYS A 173 11.97 4.10 37.01
N ASP A 174 11.05 5.06 36.91
CA ASP A 174 10.02 5.26 35.92
C ASP A 174 10.41 4.66 34.55
N ASP A 175 10.01 3.40 34.33
CA ASP A 175 10.24 2.68 33.07
C ASP A 175 9.15 3.12 32.05
N SER A 176 9.27 4.37 31.57
CA SER A 176 8.43 4.92 30.50
C SER A 176 8.65 4.25 29.14
N ASP A 177 9.43 3.19 29.04
CA ASP A 177 9.73 2.44 27.81
C ASP A 177 9.12 1.03 27.82
N ALA A 178 7.79 0.95 28.07
CA ALA A 178 7.03 -0.32 27.95
C ALA A 178 7.01 -0.92 26.52
N GLY A 179 7.79 -0.39 25.58
CA GLY A 179 8.00 -0.91 24.22
C GLY A 179 9.12 -1.92 24.09
N ASP A 180 10.03 -2.00 25.07
CA ASP A 180 11.20 -2.85 25.03
C ASP A 180 11.00 -4.13 25.85
N ILE A 181 10.64 -5.22 25.19
CA ILE A 181 10.55 -6.54 25.80
C ILE A 181 11.90 -7.24 25.62
N GLY A 182 12.68 -7.34 26.68
CA GLY A 182 14.07 -7.77 26.59
C GLY A 182 14.91 -6.62 26.00
N ASN A 183 15.96 -6.89 25.27
CA ASN A 183 16.71 -5.89 24.52
C ASN A 183 16.16 -5.66 23.11
N ILE A 184 14.90 -6.07 22.82
CA ILE A 184 14.28 -5.98 21.50
C ILE A 184 13.26 -4.86 21.52
N ARG A 185 13.54 -3.80 20.79
CA ARG A 185 12.62 -2.70 20.54
C ARG A 185 11.75 -3.01 19.32
N PHE A 186 10.46 -3.23 19.52
CA PHE A 186 9.50 -3.49 18.43
C PHE A 186 8.93 -2.23 17.82
N TRP A 187 8.79 -1.17 18.59
CA TRP A 187 8.06 0.01 18.19
C TRP A 187 8.90 1.28 18.28
N ASN A 188 8.76 2.11 17.30
CA ASN A 188 9.27 3.46 17.26
C ASN A 188 8.05 4.39 17.22
N LEU A 189 7.41 4.59 18.36
CA LEU A 189 6.18 5.35 18.52
C LEU A 189 6.41 6.58 19.38
N PRO A 190 5.60 7.65 19.22
CA PRO A 190 5.53 8.70 20.22
C PRO A 190 5.01 8.14 21.55
N ILE A 191 5.20 8.87 22.63
CA ILE A 191 4.60 8.54 23.92
C ILE A 191 3.09 8.63 23.75
N TYR A 192 2.36 7.58 24.12
CA TYR A 192 0.92 7.61 24.18
C TYR A 192 0.45 7.43 25.62
N HIS A 193 -0.66 8.06 25.95
CA HIS A 193 -1.28 7.94 27.26
C HIS A 193 -2.20 6.72 27.31
N ASP A 194 -2.38 6.14 28.50
CA ASP A 194 -3.24 4.96 28.70
C ASP A 194 -4.71 5.23 28.33
N ASP A 195 -5.10 6.50 28.35
CA ASP A 195 -6.45 7.01 28.00
C ASP A 195 -6.60 7.45 26.53
N TRP A 196 -5.63 7.10 25.66
CA TRP A 196 -5.62 7.49 24.25
C TRP A 196 -6.90 7.20 23.49
N ARG A 197 -7.72 6.23 23.97
CA ARG A 197 -9.01 5.86 23.37
C ARG A 197 -10.15 6.76 23.79
N ASP A 198 -10.03 7.49 24.89
CA ASP A 198 -11.16 8.25 25.46
C ASP A 198 -11.47 9.50 24.64
N ASN A 199 -10.44 10.08 24.02
CA ASN A 199 -10.55 11.21 23.08
C ASN A 199 -10.16 10.82 21.64
N LEU A 200 -10.46 9.59 21.23
CA LEU A 200 -10.06 9.08 19.93
C LEU A 200 -10.85 9.74 18.79
N THR A 201 -10.14 10.51 17.97
CA THR A 201 -10.65 11.09 16.71
C THR A 201 -9.95 10.49 15.51
N ILE A 202 -10.52 10.66 14.31
CA ILE A 202 -9.89 10.23 13.06
C ILE A 202 -8.85 11.24 12.57
N GLU A 203 -8.90 12.46 13.05
CA GLU A 203 -7.92 13.51 12.80
C GLU A 203 -6.66 13.26 13.64
N LEU A 204 -5.53 13.75 13.12
CA LEU A 204 -4.26 13.75 13.84
C LEU A 204 -4.20 14.93 14.81
N THR A 205 -3.64 14.72 16.01
CA THR A 205 -3.15 15.81 16.82
C THR A 205 -1.88 16.41 16.20
N GLN A 206 -1.46 17.58 16.65
CA GLN A 206 -0.25 18.24 16.15
C GLN A 206 1.00 17.37 16.39
N GLU A 207 1.14 16.77 17.58
CA GLU A 207 2.26 15.88 17.90
C GLU A 207 2.28 14.64 17.01
N GLU A 208 1.12 14.03 16.77
CA GLU A 208 0.97 12.87 15.90
C GLU A 208 1.32 13.19 14.45
N ALA A 209 0.90 14.36 13.96
CA ALA A 209 1.20 14.83 12.61
C ALA A 209 2.70 15.06 12.42
N PHE A 210 3.35 15.80 13.32
CA PHE A 210 4.80 16.01 13.30
C PHE A 210 5.58 14.71 13.40
N TYR A 211 5.13 13.78 14.25
CA TYR A 211 5.76 12.47 14.34
C TYR A 211 5.68 11.72 13.01
N LEU A 212 4.49 11.61 12.39
CA LEU A 212 4.31 10.90 11.13
C LEU A 212 5.10 11.56 10.00
N ASP A 213 5.07 12.89 9.90
CA ASP A 213 5.84 13.64 8.92
C ASP A 213 7.33 13.28 9.01
N LYS A 214 7.94 13.41 10.19
CA LYS A 214 9.37 13.13 10.39
C LYS A 214 9.70 11.64 10.18
N GLN A 215 8.83 10.74 10.66
CA GLN A 215 9.06 9.32 10.54
C GLN A 215 8.97 8.84 9.09
N ILE A 216 8.01 9.34 8.32
CA ILE A 216 7.86 9.01 6.90
C ILE A 216 9.05 9.57 6.12
N GLN A 217 9.40 10.85 6.27
CA GLN A 217 10.57 11.44 5.61
C GLN A 217 11.85 10.64 5.88
N LYS A 218 12.07 10.24 7.14
CA LYS A 218 13.24 9.45 7.52
C LYS A 218 13.30 8.08 6.84
N SER A 219 12.15 7.42 6.71
CA SER A 219 12.06 6.03 6.26
C SER A 219 11.92 5.89 4.74
N THR A 220 11.52 6.95 4.04
CA THR A 220 11.22 6.92 2.60
C THR A 220 12.16 7.83 1.78
N LYS A 221 13.38 8.01 2.25
CA LYS A 221 14.37 8.88 1.63
C LYS A 221 14.54 8.62 0.13
N GLY A 222 14.52 9.68 -0.66
CA GLY A 222 14.66 9.65 -2.13
C GLY A 222 13.37 9.32 -2.87
N SER A 223 12.26 9.06 -2.17
CA SER A 223 10.94 8.88 -2.79
C SER A 223 10.25 10.22 -3.06
N LEU A 224 9.22 10.19 -3.92
CA LEU A 224 8.38 11.36 -4.15
C LEU A 224 7.59 11.74 -2.87
N LEU A 225 7.20 10.76 -2.06
CA LEU A 225 6.51 11.00 -0.78
C LEU A 225 7.39 11.80 0.19
N GLU A 226 8.69 11.43 0.32
CA GLU A 226 9.64 12.23 1.12
C GLU A 226 9.78 13.64 0.59
N TYR A 227 9.92 13.79 -0.73
CA TYR A 227 10.07 15.11 -1.36
C TYR A 227 8.85 16.01 -1.10
N VAL A 228 7.64 15.46 -1.24
CA VAL A 228 6.37 16.16 -0.99
C VAL A 228 6.29 16.65 0.44
N LEU A 229 6.50 15.78 1.42
CA LEU A 229 6.44 16.12 2.85
C LEU A 229 7.50 17.15 3.23
N LYS A 230 8.73 16.95 2.78
CA LYS A 230 9.86 17.82 3.11
C LYS A 230 9.71 19.26 2.58
N ASN A 231 9.09 19.42 1.42
CA ASN A 231 8.89 20.71 0.77
C ASN A 231 7.47 21.26 0.95
N HIS A 232 6.63 20.64 1.77
CA HIS A 232 5.24 21.02 2.01
C HIS A 232 4.45 21.26 0.72
N ILE A 233 4.55 20.32 -0.24
CA ILE A 233 3.84 20.41 -1.52
C ILE A 233 2.36 20.07 -1.30
N ASP A 234 1.45 20.99 -1.63
CA ASP A 234 0.02 20.74 -1.61
C ASP A 234 -0.39 19.85 -2.81
N LEU A 235 -0.69 18.59 -2.54
CA LEU A 235 -1.10 17.65 -3.58
C LEU A 235 -2.52 17.91 -4.12
N ASN A 236 -3.29 18.83 -3.53
CA ASN A 236 -4.61 19.21 -4.04
C ASN A 236 -4.52 20.15 -5.25
N GLU A 237 -3.36 20.77 -5.48
CA GLU A 237 -3.12 21.59 -6.67
C GLU A 237 -2.99 20.78 -7.96
N TYR A 238 -2.92 19.43 -7.86
CA TYR A 238 -2.71 18.53 -8.99
C TYR A 238 -3.90 17.58 -9.15
N ASP A 239 -4.44 17.49 -10.36
CA ASP A 239 -5.56 16.63 -10.66
C ASP A 239 -5.15 15.14 -10.61
N ASP A 240 -3.94 14.83 -11.14
CA ASP A 240 -3.42 13.47 -11.28
C ASP A 240 -1.89 13.41 -11.18
N PHE A 241 -1.34 12.20 -11.30
CA PHE A 241 0.09 11.97 -11.27
C PHE A 241 0.84 12.61 -12.45
N ALA A 242 0.19 12.78 -13.61
CA ALA A 242 0.82 13.39 -14.78
C ALA A 242 0.99 14.90 -14.60
N SER A 243 -0.02 15.60 -14.08
CA SER A 243 0.06 17.03 -13.74
C SER A 243 1.09 17.30 -12.66
N LEU A 244 1.16 16.45 -11.63
CA LEU A 244 2.23 16.50 -10.62
C LEU A 244 3.61 16.33 -11.25
N THR A 245 3.77 15.38 -12.20
CA THR A 245 5.04 15.14 -12.89
C THR A 245 5.46 16.33 -13.71
N ALA A 246 4.54 16.95 -14.46
CA ALA A 246 4.81 18.10 -15.29
C ALA A 246 5.37 19.29 -14.48
N GLU A 247 4.85 19.50 -13.28
CA GLU A 247 5.27 20.62 -12.41
C GLU A 247 6.56 20.32 -11.63
N LEU A 248 6.73 19.07 -11.15
CA LEU A 248 7.83 18.74 -10.25
C LEU A 248 9.09 18.19 -10.93
N SER A 249 9.02 17.81 -12.22
CA SER A 249 10.15 17.16 -12.90
C SER A 249 11.45 17.98 -12.90
N GLU A 250 11.36 19.32 -12.90
CA GLU A 250 12.53 20.21 -12.86
C GLU A 250 12.99 20.53 -11.42
N LYS A 251 12.18 20.17 -10.40
CA LYS A 251 12.41 20.52 -8.99
C LYS A 251 12.95 19.34 -8.16
N VAL A 252 12.74 18.12 -8.62
CA VAL A 252 13.18 16.90 -7.94
C VAL A 252 14.58 16.46 -8.42
N SER A 253 15.15 15.41 -7.82
CA SER A 253 16.40 14.85 -8.31
C SER A 253 16.27 14.28 -9.73
N GLU A 254 17.34 14.29 -10.51
CA GLU A 254 17.38 13.75 -11.89
C GLU A 254 16.84 12.32 -11.96
N LYS A 255 17.18 11.49 -10.98
CA LYS A 255 16.71 10.10 -10.91
C LYS A 255 15.20 10.02 -10.69
N LEU A 256 14.66 10.85 -9.80
CA LEU A 256 13.22 10.87 -9.52
C LEU A 256 12.45 11.43 -10.72
N ALA A 257 12.93 12.51 -11.35
CA ALA A 257 12.36 13.08 -12.56
C ALA A 257 12.30 12.06 -13.71
N TYR A 258 13.42 11.33 -13.91
CA TYR A 258 13.50 10.27 -14.89
C TYR A 258 12.45 9.17 -14.64
N MET A 259 12.32 8.72 -13.39
CA MET A 259 11.34 7.69 -13.03
C MET A 259 9.89 8.18 -13.17
N MET A 260 9.61 9.44 -12.83
CA MET A 260 8.29 10.05 -13.02
C MET A 260 7.92 10.10 -14.50
N LYS A 261 8.85 10.55 -15.36
CA LYS A 261 8.66 10.53 -16.81
C LYS A 261 8.43 9.10 -17.33
N LEU A 262 9.27 8.15 -16.93
CA LEU A 262 9.15 6.75 -17.34
C LEU A 262 7.79 6.16 -16.96
N ALA A 263 7.27 6.50 -15.77
CA ALA A 263 5.95 6.10 -15.32
C ALA A 263 4.82 6.72 -16.16
N CYS A 264 4.93 7.99 -16.54
CA CYS A 264 3.98 8.65 -17.43
C CYS A 264 3.98 8.02 -18.84
N ASP A 265 5.16 7.78 -19.41
CA ASP A 265 5.30 7.14 -20.72
C ASP A 265 4.71 5.71 -20.68
N PHE A 266 4.99 4.94 -19.62
CA PHE A 266 4.38 3.63 -19.39
C PHE A 266 2.85 3.70 -19.26
N ASN A 267 2.34 4.69 -18.53
CA ASN A 267 0.91 4.90 -18.38
C ASN A 267 0.22 5.16 -19.72
N ASN A 268 0.81 5.98 -20.58
CA ASN A 268 0.26 6.27 -21.90
C ASN A 268 0.10 5.00 -22.74
N LEU A 269 1.12 4.15 -22.82
CA LEU A 269 1.05 2.87 -23.53
C LEU A 269 -0.04 1.96 -22.96
N VAL A 270 -0.10 1.82 -21.64
CA VAL A 270 -1.09 0.97 -20.97
C VAL A 270 -2.49 1.50 -21.14
N TYR A 271 -2.66 2.82 -21.04
CA TYR A 271 -3.97 3.45 -21.20
C TYR A 271 -4.54 3.24 -22.61
N MET A 272 -3.71 3.40 -23.66
CA MET A 272 -4.14 3.06 -25.03
C MET A 272 -4.60 1.60 -25.14
N ALA A 273 -3.85 0.66 -24.55
CA ALA A 273 -4.25 -0.75 -24.57
C ALA A 273 -5.57 -0.99 -23.83
N ARG A 274 -5.84 -0.27 -22.73
CA ARG A 274 -7.11 -0.33 -21.98
C ARG A 274 -8.27 0.29 -22.74
N VAL A 275 -8.06 1.44 -23.39
CA VAL A 275 -9.05 2.06 -24.26
C VAL A 275 -9.41 1.10 -25.38
N ARG A 276 -8.41 0.54 -26.08
CA ARG A 276 -8.64 -0.41 -27.16
C ARG A 276 -9.35 -1.67 -26.69
N TYR A 277 -9.01 -2.19 -25.49
CA TYR A 277 -9.74 -3.30 -24.84
C TYR A 277 -11.24 -2.98 -24.69
N ASN A 278 -11.59 -1.77 -24.27
CA ASN A 278 -12.98 -1.35 -24.06
C ASN A 278 -13.73 -1.14 -25.38
N VAL A 279 -13.09 -0.61 -26.41
CA VAL A 279 -13.65 -0.53 -27.76
C VAL A 279 -14.02 -1.94 -28.26
N MET A 280 -13.08 -2.90 -28.14
CA MET A 280 -13.32 -4.28 -28.55
C MET A 280 -14.40 -5.00 -27.73
N LEU A 281 -14.45 -4.75 -26.40
CA LEU A 281 -15.42 -5.38 -25.51
C LEU A 281 -16.84 -4.91 -25.78
N SER A 282 -17.01 -3.65 -26.16
CA SER A 282 -18.30 -3.02 -26.45
C SER A 282 -18.74 -3.20 -27.90
N GLU A 283 -17.98 -3.90 -28.73
CA GLU A 283 -18.27 -4.01 -30.19
C GLU A 283 -18.55 -2.63 -30.82
N ASP A 284 -17.73 -1.63 -30.44
CA ASP A 284 -17.84 -0.22 -30.85
C ASP A 284 -19.09 0.54 -30.35
N GLU A 285 -19.88 -0.01 -29.43
CA GLU A 285 -21.08 0.64 -28.90
C GLU A 285 -20.78 1.61 -27.72
N ASN A 286 -19.62 1.52 -27.09
CA ASN A 286 -19.25 2.43 -25.98
C ASN A 286 -18.75 3.77 -26.51
N THR A 287 -19.60 4.78 -26.46
CA THR A 287 -19.26 6.14 -26.92
C THR A 287 -18.02 6.71 -26.28
N TYR A 288 -17.90 6.56 -24.93
CA TYR A 288 -16.73 7.06 -24.22
C TYR A 288 -15.43 6.37 -24.67
N ALA A 289 -15.44 5.05 -24.85
CA ALA A 289 -14.25 4.32 -25.31
C ALA A 289 -13.86 4.72 -26.74
N ASN A 290 -14.85 4.94 -27.62
CA ASN A 290 -14.62 5.38 -29.00
C ASN A 290 -14.10 6.81 -29.07
N ASP A 291 -14.63 7.72 -28.27
CA ASP A 291 -14.17 9.10 -28.19
C ASP A 291 -12.73 9.15 -27.68
N GLU A 292 -12.41 8.40 -26.62
CA GLU A 292 -11.04 8.30 -26.09
C GLU A 292 -10.09 7.68 -27.12
N TRP A 293 -10.52 6.64 -27.83
CA TRP A 293 -9.68 6.05 -28.88
C TRP A 293 -9.42 7.05 -30.01
N SER A 294 -10.45 7.77 -30.45
CA SER A 294 -10.35 8.79 -31.49
C SER A 294 -9.41 9.93 -31.08
N ARG A 295 -9.41 10.30 -29.79
CA ARG A 295 -8.52 11.31 -29.22
C ARG A 295 -7.06 10.84 -29.18
N LEU A 296 -6.81 9.56 -28.90
CA LEU A 296 -5.46 9.00 -28.79
C LEU A 296 -4.82 8.65 -30.13
N LEU A 297 -5.63 8.33 -31.12
CA LEU A 297 -5.20 7.80 -32.41
C LEU A 297 -4.24 8.72 -33.19
N PRO A 298 -4.41 10.06 -33.23
CA PRO A 298 -3.48 10.96 -33.93
C PRO A 298 -2.05 10.87 -33.39
N ASP A 299 -1.90 10.66 -32.07
CA ASP A 299 -0.62 10.63 -31.36
C ASP A 299 -0.21 9.22 -30.93
N ILE A 300 -0.75 8.18 -31.62
CA ILE A 300 -0.57 6.78 -31.22
C ILE A 300 0.91 6.38 -31.07
N ARG A 301 1.76 6.84 -31.95
CA ARG A 301 3.22 6.54 -31.92
C ARG A 301 3.90 7.25 -30.74
N HIS A 302 3.54 8.49 -30.48
CA HIS A 302 4.06 9.25 -29.35
C HIS A 302 3.63 8.58 -28.04
N ASN A 303 2.37 8.28 -27.89
CA ASN A 303 1.82 7.62 -26.70
C ASN A 303 2.33 6.17 -26.50
N ALA A 304 2.77 5.51 -27.58
CA ALA A 304 3.39 4.19 -27.49
C ALA A 304 4.89 4.24 -27.14
N THR A 305 5.50 5.43 -27.13
CA THR A 305 6.95 5.56 -26.89
C THR A 305 7.25 5.43 -25.40
N VAL A 306 7.83 4.30 -24.99
CA VAL A 306 8.32 4.04 -23.63
C VAL A 306 9.53 3.10 -23.71
N ASP A 307 10.52 3.32 -22.84
CA ASP A 307 11.63 2.38 -22.66
C ASP A 307 11.22 1.25 -21.70
N LEU A 308 10.69 0.16 -22.26
CA LEU A 308 10.27 -1.01 -21.47
C LEU A 308 11.45 -1.72 -20.81
N ASP A 309 12.65 -1.70 -21.39
CA ASP A 309 13.83 -2.28 -20.76
C ASP A 309 14.19 -1.51 -19.51
N ALA A 310 14.13 -0.19 -19.56
CA ALA A 310 14.28 0.66 -18.40
C ALA A 310 13.18 0.42 -17.34
N VAL A 311 11.90 0.31 -17.74
CA VAL A 311 10.80 0.00 -16.79
C VAL A 311 11.10 -1.27 -16.00
N PHE A 312 11.44 -2.36 -16.66
CA PHE A 312 11.72 -3.64 -16.00
C PHE A 312 13.03 -3.62 -15.23
N GLY A 313 14.07 -2.96 -15.75
CA GLY A 313 15.39 -2.86 -15.11
C GLY A 313 15.35 -2.00 -13.85
N GLU A 314 14.81 -0.79 -13.92
CA GLU A 314 14.76 0.15 -12.79
C GLU A 314 13.87 -0.35 -11.65
N LEU A 315 12.76 -1.00 -11.98
CA LEU A 315 11.84 -1.59 -10.99
C LEU A 315 12.27 -3.01 -10.58
N GLN A 316 13.36 -3.53 -11.11
CA GLN A 316 13.89 -4.87 -10.83
C GLN A 316 12.84 -5.98 -11.00
N LEU A 317 12.02 -5.88 -12.05
CA LEU A 317 10.92 -6.80 -12.31
C LEU A 317 11.35 -7.96 -13.22
N ILE A 318 11.02 -9.19 -12.80
CA ILE A 318 11.21 -10.40 -13.57
C ILE A 318 9.84 -10.95 -13.97
N ASN A 319 9.30 -10.44 -15.08
CA ASN A 319 8.03 -10.90 -15.65
C ASN A 319 8.13 -10.99 -17.19
N PRO A 320 8.71 -12.07 -17.76
CA PRO A 320 8.90 -12.19 -19.20
C PRO A 320 7.61 -12.16 -20.00
N ARG A 321 6.50 -12.68 -19.44
CA ARG A 321 5.20 -12.72 -20.13
C ARG A 321 4.60 -11.31 -20.26
N ALA A 322 4.64 -10.53 -19.18
CA ALA A 322 4.17 -9.14 -19.22
C ALA A 322 5.09 -8.30 -20.15
N LYS A 323 6.40 -8.47 -20.07
CA LYS A 323 7.35 -7.77 -20.94
C LYS A 323 7.11 -8.07 -22.41
N SER A 324 6.95 -9.35 -22.77
CA SER A 324 6.66 -9.77 -24.15
C SER A 324 5.34 -9.20 -24.66
N PHE A 325 4.29 -9.20 -23.85
CA PHE A 325 3.01 -8.58 -24.19
C PHE A 325 3.15 -7.08 -24.44
N LEU A 326 3.77 -6.35 -23.51
CA LEU A 326 3.95 -4.89 -23.60
C LEU A 326 4.81 -4.50 -24.81
N SER A 327 5.90 -5.23 -25.08
CA SER A 327 6.74 -4.99 -26.25
C SER A 327 5.99 -5.26 -27.56
N GLY A 328 5.14 -6.30 -27.58
CA GLY A 328 4.29 -6.58 -28.75
C GLY A 328 3.26 -5.47 -28.99
N ILE A 329 2.57 -5.02 -27.96
CA ILE A 329 1.60 -3.90 -28.03
C ILE A 329 2.28 -2.61 -28.48
N GLN A 330 3.44 -2.30 -27.91
CA GLN A 330 4.23 -1.15 -28.33
C GLN A 330 4.57 -1.21 -29.83
N THR A 331 5.07 -2.36 -30.28
CA THR A 331 5.40 -2.56 -31.71
C THR A 331 4.18 -2.39 -32.61
N ALA A 332 3.03 -2.94 -32.22
CA ALA A 332 1.78 -2.81 -32.97
C ALA A 332 1.33 -1.35 -33.07
N PHE A 333 1.32 -0.61 -31.98
CA PHE A 333 0.94 0.80 -31.97
C PHE A 333 1.93 1.70 -32.71
N MET A 334 3.25 1.44 -32.59
CA MET A 334 4.27 2.15 -33.35
C MET A 334 4.12 1.94 -34.86
N ALA A 335 3.70 0.74 -35.29
CA ALA A 335 3.36 0.43 -36.67
C ALA A 335 1.99 0.91 -37.11
N SER A 336 1.16 1.41 -36.19
CA SER A 336 -0.27 1.70 -36.38
C SER A 336 -1.08 0.47 -36.85
N ASP A 337 -0.63 -0.73 -36.45
CA ASP A 337 -1.26 -2.02 -36.75
C ASP A 337 -2.26 -2.36 -35.59
N ILE A 338 -3.48 -1.89 -35.78
CA ILE A 338 -4.54 -2.03 -34.76
C ILE A 338 -5.03 -3.47 -34.67
N ASP A 339 -5.08 -4.19 -35.78
CA ASP A 339 -5.50 -5.59 -35.82
C ASP A 339 -4.54 -6.47 -35.02
N MET A 340 -3.24 -6.25 -35.17
CA MET A 340 -2.20 -6.91 -34.36
C MET A 340 -2.36 -6.58 -32.87
N ALA A 341 -2.61 -5.31 -32.53
CA ALA A 341 -2.83 -4.90 -31.14
C ALA A 341 -4.04 -5.62 -30.53
N ASP A 342 -5.15 -5.71 -31.26
CA ASP A 342 -6.36 -6.40 -30.84
C ASP A 342 -6.14 -7.89 -30.60
N GLU A 343 -5.38 -8.55 -31.48
CA GLU A 343 -5.03 -9.97 -31.30
C GLU A 343 -4.19 -10.19 -30.05
N LEU A 344 -3.19 -9.34 -29.82
CA LEU A 344 -2.33 -9.40 -28.63
C LEU A 344 -3.14 -9.19 -27.34
N ILE A 345 -4.07 -8.24 -27.30
CA ILE A 345 -4.95 -7.97 -26.18
C ILE A 345 -5.84 -9.19 -25.88
N ARG A 346 -6.51 -9.77 -26.90
CA ARG A 346 -7.33 -10.98 -26.74
C ARG A 346 -6.51 -12.16 -26.22
N LYS A 347 -5.34 -12.38 -26.79
CA LYS A 347 -4.40 -13.44 -26.38
C LYS A 347 -3.95 -13.25 -24.93
N ARG A 348 -3.62 -12.02 -24.54
CA ARG A 348 -3.21 -11.68 -23.18
C ARG A 348 -4.32 -11.96 -22.17
N GLU A 349 -5.53 -11.44 -22.38
CA GLU A 349 -6.64 -11.68 -21.47
C GLU A 349 -6.94 -13.18 -21.34
N ARG A 350 -6.96 -13.91 -22.47
CA ARG A 350 -7.20 -15.36 -22.45
C ARG A 350 -6.11 -16.11 -21.66
N SER A 351 -4.84 -15.68 -21.77
CA SER A 351 -3.74 -16.32 -21.03
C SER A 351 -3.84 -16.09 -19.53
N LEU A 352 -4.36 -14.93 -19.10
CA LEU A 352 -4.51 -14.57 -17.69
C LEU A 352 -5.74 -15.20 -17.03
N LYS A 353 -6.87 -15.20 -17.73
CA LYS A 353 -8.18 -15.57 -17.17
C LYS A 353 -8.67 -16.94 -17.61
N GLY A 354 -8.07 -17.52 -18.63
CA GLY A 354 -8.58 -18.70 -19.33
C GLY A 354 -9.79 -18.39 -20.22
N ALA A 355 -10.03 -19.23 -21.24
CA ALA A 355 -11.07 -18.98 -22.26
C ALA A 355 -12.47 -18.78 -21.67
N ALA A 356 -12.80 -19.52 -20.60
CA ALA A 356 -14.13 -19.46 -19.97
C ALA A 356 -14.40 -18.15 -19.20
N ARG A 357 -13.34 -17.39 -18.78
CA ARG A 357 -13.48 -16.14 -18.00
C ARG A 357 -13.05 -14.91 -18.78
N ALA A 358 -12.44 -15.08 -19.95
CA ALA A 358 -12.03 -13.97 -20.80
C ALA A 358 -13.27 -13.26 -21.38
N LYS A 359 -13.44 -11.98 -21.07
CA LYS A 359 -14.61 -11.17 -21.45
C LYS A 359 -14.66 -10.96 -22.94
N LEU A 360 -13.52 -10.71 -23.59
CA LEU A 360 -13.42 -10.57 -25.05
C LEU A 360 -13.79 -11.83 -25.84
N SER A 361 -13.91 -12.98 -25.16
CA SER A 361 -14.44 -14.22 -25.75
C SER A 361 -15.97 -14.33 -25.61
N ARG A 362 -16.62 -13.41 -24.87
CA ARG A 362 -18.04 -13.44 -24.51
C ARG A 362 -18.64 -12.03 -24.45
N THR A 363 -18.31 -11.19 -25.42
CA THR A 363 -18.69 -9.76 -25.45
C THR A 363 -20.18 -9.53 -25.22
N LYS A 364 -21.04 -10.38 -25.80
CA LYS A 364 -22.52 -10.31 -25.68
C LYS A 364 -23.06 -10.49 -24.24
N GLU A 365 -22.25 -10.97 -23.31
CA GLU A 365 -22.67 -11.16 -21.93
C GLU A 365 -22.42 -9.91 -21.07
N PHE A 366 -21.79 -8.87 -21.62
CA PHE A 366 -21.41 -7.66 -20.89
C PHE A 366 -22.24 -6.47 -21.34
N ASP A 367 -22.41 -5.53 -20.41
CA ASP A 367 -23.05 -4.24 -20.66
C ASP A 367 -22.08 -3.36 -21.46
N HIS A 368 -22.34 -3.19 -22.74
CA HIS A 368 -21.50 -2.44 -23.67
C HIS A 368 -21.37 -0.95 -23.30
N SER A 369 -22.31 -0.39 -22.53
CA SER A 369 -22.21 1.00 -22.07
C SER A 369 -21.18 1.22 -20.97
N LYS A 370 -20.67 0.14 -20.35
CA LYS A 370 -19.78 0.24 -19.19
C LYS A 370 -18.32 0.09 -19.57
N TRP A 371 -17.51 0.95 -18.95
CA TRP A 371 -16.07 0.80 -18.96
C TRP A 371 -15.64 -0.36 -18.06
N VAL A 372 -14.73 -1.19 -18.55
CA VAL A 372 -14.18 -2.35 -17.83
C VAL A 372 -12.68 -2.19 -17.61
N GLY A 373 -12.22 -2.56 -16.42
CA GLY A 373 -10.83 -2.40 -16.02
C GLY A 373 -10.51 -1.01 -15.48
N GLY A 374 -9.23 -0.72 -15.34
CA GLY A 374 -8.77 0.58 -14.83
C GLY A 374 -8.70 1.65 -15.91
N GLY A 375 -8.76 2.91 -15.51
CA GLY A 375 -8.42 4.07 -16.33
C GLY A 375 -6.90 4.28 -16.41
N MET A 376 -6.47 5.53 -16.46
CA MET A 376 -5.05 5.89 -16.31
C MET A 376 -4.49 5.41 -14.96
N LEU A 377 -3.19 5.13 -14.92
CA LEU A 377 -2.53 4.66 -13.70
C LEU A 377 -2.28 5.83 -12.75
N ASP A 378 -2.86 5.73 -11.58
CA ASP A 378 -2.75 6.73 -10.51
C ASP A 378 -1.50 6.55 -9.64
N TYR A 379 -0.84 5.38 -9.68
CA TYR A 379 0.31 5.04 -8.85
C TYR A 379 0.12 5.33 -7.36
N ARG A 380 -1.11 5.22 -6.87
CA ARG A 380 -1.55 5.55 -5.49
C ARG A 380 -1.44 7.05 -5.14
N PHE A 381 -1.37 7.92 -6.12
CA PHE A 381 -1.33 9.38 -5.90
C PHE A 381 -2.52 9.85 -5.05
N SER A 382 -3.74 9.43 -5.38
CA SER A 382 -4.94 9.80 -4.62
C SER A 382 -4.90 9.32 -3.16
N ASN A 383 -4.29 8.16 -2.88
CA ASN A 383 -4.13 7.67 -1.52
C ASN A 383 -3.02 8.42 -0.77
N ALA A 384 -1.90 8.70 -1.44
CA ALA A 384 -0.81 9.49 -0.87
C ALA A 384 -1.28 10.91 -0.54
N ARG A 385 -2.02 11.57 -1.47
CA ARG A 385 -2.64 12.88 -1.25
C ARG A 385 -3.47 12.92 0.02
N ARG A 386 -4.32 11.91 0.25
CA ARG A 386 -5.16 11.86 1.44
C ARG A 386 -4.34 11.74 2.73
N ILE A 387 -3.30 10.89 2.74
CA ILE A 387 -2.41 10.73 3.89
C ILE A 387 -1.63 12.02 4.17
N VAL A 388 -1.09 12.66 3.12
CA VAL A 388 -0.37 13.94 3.23
C VAL A 388 -1.28 15.04 3.74
N ASN A 389 -2.52 15.13 3.23
CA ASN A 389 -3.50 16.10 3.69
C ASN A 389 -3.86 15.92 5.18
N ASP A 390 -4.01 14.67 5.65
CA ASP A 390 -4.24 14.41 7.06
C ASP A 390 -3.06 14.90 7.93
N ILE A 391 -1.83 14.70 7.47
CA ILE A 391 -0.63 15.17 8.17
C ILE A 391 -0.60 16.70 8.22
N TYR A 392 -0.76 17.38 7.08
CA TYR A 392 -0.73 18.85 7.02
C TYR A 392 -1.86 19.49 7.82
N ALA A 393 -3.07 18.89 7.76
CA ALA A 393 -4.19 19.35 8.59
C ALA A 393 -3.88 19.24 10.09
N GLY A 394 -3.26 18.11 10.51
CA GLY A 394 -2.87 17.89 11.89
C GLY A 394 -1.77 18.87 12.38
N GLU A 395 -0.82 19.23 11.53
CA GLU A 395 0.26 20.18 11.89
C GLU A 395 -0.28 21.61 12.21
N VAL A 396 -1.41 21.96 11.63
CA VAL A 396 -2.05 23.29 11.82
C VAL A 396 -3.05 23.27 12.98
N ASN A 397 -3.55 22.09 13.37
CA ASN A 397 -4.44 21.98 14.50
C ASN A 397 -3.69 22.31 15.79
N ALA A 398 -3.87 23.55 16.29
CA ALA A 398 -3.47 23.85 17.66
C ALA A 398 -4.30 22.93 18.60
N ASP A 399 -3.61 22.27 19.53
CA ASP A 399 -4.28 21.48 20.58
C ASP A 399 -5.41 22.32 21.22
N VAL A 400 -6.65 21.85 21.05
CA VAL A 400 -7.83 22.42 21.69
C VAL A 400 -8.00 21.80 23.06
#